data_e6c33e10bfb83d209b3884727eb89566
#
_entry.id   e6c33e10bfb83d209b3884727eb89566
#
_cell.length_a   1.000
_cell.length_b   1.000
_cell.length_c   1.000
_cell.angle_alpha   90.00
_cell.angle_beta   90.00
_cell.angle_gamma   90.00
#
_symmetry.space_group_name_H-M   'P 1'
#
loop_
_entity.id
_entity.type
_entity.pdbx_description
1 polymer ?
#
loop_
_entity_poly.entity_id
_entity_poly.type
_entity_poly.pdbx_seq_one_letter_code
_entity_poly.pdbx_strand_id
1 'polypeptide(L)'
;PEASTHTIMTTGIRTAHLTRIAPTGPISLTADNVSSGIEPPFALFYDRTIEGFDGQSVERVEDYAYSLGIKGRTANEITAEDHVKVLSLASQYVDSAVSKTCNVGDDVDYKEFKDLYYNAWLNGCKGITTFRAAGKRYGILNEANDNEPKAEACVIDPDTGQKTCD
;
A
#
# COMPACT_ATOMS: atom_id res chain seq x y z
N PRO A 1 33.50 3.77 9.73
CA PRO A 1 33.04 2.37 9.66
C PRO A 1 33.81 1.45 10.61
N GLU A 2 35.15 1.52 10.68
CA GLU A 2 35.98 0.65 11.51
C GLU A 2 35.72 0.78 13.01
N ALA A 3 35.56 1.99 13.52
CA ALA A 3 35.27 2.23 14.93
C ALA A 3 33.91 1.63 15.35
N SER A 4 32.89 1.73 14.51
CA SER A 4 31.57 1.14 14.75
C SER A 4 31.63 -0.39 14.75
N THR A 5 32.36 -0.96 13.82
CA THR A 5 32.57 -2.43 13.74
C THR A 5 33.30 -2.94 14.97
N HIS A 6 34.36 -2.26 15.41
CA HIS A 6 35.12 -2.63 16.62
C HIS A 6 34.22 -2.57 17.87
N THR A 7 33.40 -1.54 18.00
CA THR A 7 32.47 -1.41 19.15
C THR A 7 31.46 -2.56 19.14
N ILE A 8 30.86 -2.89 17.99
CA ILE A 8 29.92 -4.01 17.87
C ILE A 8 30.58 -5.33 18.27
N MET A 9 31.80 -5.59 17.83
CA MET A 9 32.51 -6.81 18.10
C MET A 9 32.90 -6.94 19.58
N THR A 10 33.12 -5.84 20.29
CA THR A 10 33.58 -5.84 21.70
C THR A 10 32.46 -5.74 22.72
N THR A 11 31.37 -4.98 22.38
CA THR A 11 30.26 -4.72 23.30
C THR A 11 28.95 -5.39 22.89
N GLY A 12 28.90 -5.96 21.70
CA GLY A 12 27.69 -6.48 21.10
C GLY A 12 26.73 -5.38 20.57
N ILE A 13 25.63 -5.79 19.99
CA ILE A 13 24.54 -4.90 19.59
C ILE A 13 23.32 -5.10 20.48
N ARG A 14 22.69 -4.00 20.83
CA ARG A 14 21.50 -4.00 21.64
C ARG A 14 20.26 -4.43 20.85
N THR A 15 20.27 -4.22 19.53
CA THR A 15 19.16 -4.49 18.62
C THR A 15 19.28 -5.91 18.06
N ALA A 16 18.27 -6.73 18.31
CA ALA A 16 18.25 -8.11 17.82
C ALA A 16 17.92 -8.21 16.31
N HIS A 17 17.25 -7.21 15.75
CA HIS A 17 16.85 -7.15 14.36
C HIS A 17 17.33 -5.85 13.70
N LEU A 18 17.97 -5.95 12.54
CA LEU A 18 18.61 -4.84 11.86
C LEU A 18 17.81 -4.40 10.62
N THR A 19 17.13 -5.31 9.97
CA THR A 19 16.43 -5.07 8.71
C THR A 19 14.95 -5.45 8.78
N ARG A 20 14.13 -4.65 8.12
CA ARG A 20 12.70 -4.91 7.92
C ARG A 20 12.19 -4.15 6.71
N ILE A 21 11.03 -4.55 6.19
CA ILE A 21 10.30 -3.77 5.19
C ILE A 21 9.05 -3.22 5.86
N ALA A 22 9.01 -1.89 6.01
CA ALA A 22 7.89 -1.17 6.61
C ALA A 22 6.87 -0.74 5.54
N PRO A 23 5.60 -0.43 5.90
CA PRO A 23 4.58 -0.03 4.94
C PRO A 23 4.84 1.35 4.29
N THR A 24 5.51 2.27 4.96
CA THR A 24 5.93 3.60 4.47
C THR A 24 4.84 4.46 3.79
N GLY A 25 3.56 4.26 4.13
CA GLY A 25 2.44 4.97 3.50
C GLY A 25 2.58 6.50 3.53
N PRO A 26 2.69 7.17 4.71
CA PRO A 26 2.88 8.62 4.78
C PRO A 26 4.16 9.12 4.10
N ILE A 27 5.23 8.32 4.14
CA ILE A 27 6.50 8.66 3.50
C ILE A 27 6.36 8.66 1.98
N SER A 28 5.62 7.73 1.41
CA SER A 28 5.37 7.66 -0.02
C SER A 28 4.65 8.92 -0.55
N LEU A 29 3.73 9.47 0.24
CA LEU A 29 3.02 10.70 -0.11
C LEU A 29 3.95 11.92 -0.16
N THR A 30 4.94 12.00 0.73
CA THR A 30 5.94 13.07 0.73
C THR A 30 7.02 12.89 -0.34
N ALA A 31 7.10 11.72 -0.94
CA ALA A 31 8.00 11.36 -2.03
C ALA A 31 7.25 11.26 -3.36
N ASP A 32 6.45 12.26 -3.68
CA ASP A 32 5.67 12.39 -4.92
C ASP A 32 4.73 11.21 -5.21
N ASN A 33 4.16 10.62 -4.16
CA ASN A 33 3.25 9.50 -4.24
C ASN A 33 3.83 8.27 -4.96
N VAL A 34 5.10 7.96 -4.73
CA VAL A 34 5.66 6.65 -5.13
C VAL A 34 4.95 5.52 -4.40
N SER A 35 4.94 4.33 -4.98
CA SER A 35 4.40 3.15 -4.32
C SER A 35 5.11 2.88 -2.98
N SER A 36 4.34 2.54 -1.95
CA SER A 36 4.84 2.41 -0.57
C SER A 36 5.45 1.03 -0.30
N GLY A 37 6.62 1.00 0.34
CA GLY A 37 7.31 -0.23 0.72
C GLY A 37 7.63 -1.11 -0.49
N ILE A 38 7.06 -2.32 -0.52
CA ILE A 38 7.12 -3.26 -1.67
C ILE A 38 5.73 -3.53 -2.24
N GLU A 39 4.80 -2.61 -2.00
CA GLU A 39 3.46 -2.72 -2.57
C GLU A 39 3.48 -2.29 -4.05
N PRO A 40 2.71 -2.93 -4.93
CA PRO A 40 2.37 -2.35 -6.21
C PRO A 40 1.49 -1.11 -5.99
N PRO A 41 1.39 -0.19 -6.95
CA PRO A 41 0.45 0.92 -6.83
C PRO A 41 -0.97 0.38 -6.66
N PHE A 42 -1.75 1.01 -5.79
CA PHE A 42 -3.16 0.65 -5.58
C PHE A 42 -3.96 0.87 -6.88
N ALA A 43 -3.82 2.05 -7.46
CA ALA A 43 -4.34 2.45 -8.74
C ALA A 43 -3.32 3.40 -9.40
N LEU A 44 -3.37 3.54 -10.71
CA LEU A 44 -2.49 4.47 -11.45
C LEU A 44 -2.83 5.93 -11.12
N PHE A 45 -4.09 6.20 -10.85
CA PHE A 45 -4.59 7.46 -10.30
C PHE A 45 -5.84 7.18 -9.47
N TYR A 46 -6.10 8.01 -8.46
CA TYR A 46 -7.25 7.88 -7.56
C TYR A 46 -7.66 9.23 -7.00
N ASP A 47 -8.90 9.35 -6.61
CA ASP A 47 -9.43 10.52 -5.95
C ASP A 47 -9.31 10.36 -4.44
N ARG A 48 -8.66 11.33 -3.80
CA ARG A 48 -8.41 11.38 -2.36
C ARG A 48 -9.24 12.47 -1.73
N THR A 49 -10.04 12.10 -0.75
CA THR A 49 -10.76 13.07 0.08
C THR A 49 -9.85 13.58 1.20
N ILE A 50 -9.65 14.87 1.26
CA ILE A 50 -8.87 15.55 2.30
C ILE A 50 -9.82 16.35 3.18
N GLU A 51 -9.74 16.15 4.49
CA GLU A 51 -10.43 16.99 5.46
C GLU A 51 -9.55 18.19 5.82
N GLY A 52 -10.00 19.37 5.45
CA GLY A 52 -9.36 20.65 5.78
C GLY A 52 -10.17 21.47 6.77
N PHE A 53 -9.66 22.63 7.19
CA PHE A 53 -10.36 23.56 8.05
C PHE A 53 -11.63 24.15 7.41
N ASP A 54 -11.67 24.20 6.08
CA ASP A 54 -12.77 24.78 5.29
C ASP A 54 -13.74 23.73 4.72
N GLY A 55 -13.62 22.47 5.16
CA GLY A 55 -14.45 21.37 4.69
C GLY A 55 -13.66 20.26 4.01
N GLN A 56 -14.37 19.38 3.31
CA GLN A 56 -13.78 18.28 2.54
C GLN A 56 -13.49 18.73 1.11
N SER A 57 -12.28 18.48 0.64
CA SER A 57 -11.88 18.63 -0.76
C SER A 57 -11.51 17.28 -1.37
N VAL A 58 -11.72 17.13 -2.67
CA VAL A 58 -11.30 15.93 -3.41
C VAL A 58 -10.16 16.32 -4.32
N GLU A 59 -9.03 15.64 -4.18
CA GLU A 59 -7.83 15.87 -4.97
C GLU A 59 -7.48 14.59 -5.74
N ARG A 60 -7.27 14.73 -7.04
CA ARG A 60 -6.78 13.63 -7.88
C ARG A 60 -5.27 13.47 -7.71
N VAL A 61 -4.86 12.27 -7.35
CA VAL A 61 -3.46 11.91 -7.12
C VAL A 61 -3.05 10.84 -8.13
N GLU A 62 -1.93 11.04 -8.79
CA GLU A 62 -1.33 10.07 -9.71
C GLU A 62 -0.17 9.33 -9.03
N ASP A 63 0.00 8.04 -9.39
CA ASP A 63 1.21 7.30 -9.05
C ASP A 63 2.42 7.93 -9.74
N TYR A 64 3.54 8.05 -9.02
CA TYR A 64 4.74 8.71 -9.54
C TYR A 64 5.30 8.06 -10.81
N ALA A 65 5.33 6.74 -10.89
CA ALA A 65 5.80 6.04 -12.08
C ALA A 65 4.86 6.29 -13.27
N TYR A 66 3.55 6.34 -13.02
CA TYR A 66 2.55 6.65 -14.04
C TYR A 66 2.71 8.08 -14.57
N SER A 67 2.97 9.06 -13.71
CA SER A 67 3.23 10.45 -14.12
C SER A 67 4.46 10.59 -15.03
N LEU A 68 5.41 9.65 -14.93
CA LEU A 68 6.57 9.53 -15.82
C LEU A 68 6.29 8.71 -17.08
N GLY A 69 5.05 8.30 -17.32
CA GLY A 69 4.66 7.47 -18.47
C GLY A 69 4.97 5.98 -18.34
N ILE A 70 5.36 5.52 -17.16
CA ILE A 70 5.65 4.11 -16.88
C ILE A 70 4.37 3.44 -16.39
N LYS A 71 3.84 2.49 -17.17
CA LYS A 71 2.66 1.71 -16.80
C LYS A 71 3.09 0.38 -16.19
N GLY A 72 2.73 0.17 -14.92
CA GLY A 72 2.86 -1.10 -14.21
C GLY A 72 1.49 -1.74 -13.96
N ARG A 73 1.48 -2.94 -13.39
CA ARG A 73 0.26 -3.58 -12.88
C ARG A 73 -0.09 -3.00 -11.51
N THR A 74 -1.38 -2.73 -11.31
CA THR A 74 -1.92 -2.31 -10.01
C THR A 74 -2.09 -3.49 -9.05
N ALA A 75 -2.33 -3.20 -7.78
CA ALA A 75 -2.49 -4.22 -6.74
C ALA A 75 -3.64 -5.21 -7.04
N ASN A 76 -4.70 -4.75 -7.70
CA ASN A 76 -5.85 -5.58 -8.05
C ASN A 76 -5.65 -6.43 -9.33
N GLU A 77 -4.67 -6.06 -10.16
CA GLU A 77 -4.29 -6.82 -11.37
C GLU A 77 -3.25 -7.93 -11.09
N ILE A 78 -2.73 -7.99 -9.87
CA ILE A 78 -1.78 -9.00 -9.43
C ILE A 78 -2.52 -10.09 -8.70
N THR A 79 -2.19 -11.35 -9.01
CA THR A 79 -2.84 -12.49 -8.34
C THR A 79 -2.46 -12.58 -6.86
N ALA A 80 -3.34 -13.10 -6.03
CA ALA A 80 -3.08 -13.32 -4.62
C ALA A 80 -1.84 -14.20 -4.39
N GLU A 81 -1.63 -15.20 -5.26
CA GLU A 81 -0.44 -16.06 -5.24
C GLU A 81 0.86 -15.27 -5.50
N ASP A 82 0.88 -14.37 -6.49
CA ASP A 82 2.04 -13.53 -6.78
C ASP A 82 2.34 -12.57 -5.61
N HIS A 83 1.31 -12.03 -4.95
CA HIS A 83 1.49 -11.24 -3.73
C HIS A 83 2.18 -12.04 -2.62
N VAL A 84 1.73 -13.27 -2.37
CA VAL A 84 2.33 -14.17 -1.37
C VAL A 84 3.76 -14.55 -1.77
N LYS A 85 4.02 -14.79 -3.04
CA LYS A 85 5.36 -15.11 -3.56
C LYS A 85 6.36 -13.98 -3.32
N VAL A 86 5.98 -12.74 -3.61
CA VAL A 86 6.82 -11.56 -3.33
C VAL A 86 7.08 -11.40 -1.84
N LEU A 87 6.04 -11.54 -0.99
CA LEU A 87 6.17 -11.52 0.46
C LEU A 87 7.14 -12.59 0.96
N SER A 88 6.98 -13.82 0.49
CA SER A 88 7.81 -14.96 0.88
C SER A 88 9.26 -14.77 0.50
N LEU A 89 9.50 -14.30 -0.73
CA LEU A 89 10.84 -14.03 -1.21
C LEU A 89 11.52 -12.92 -0.38
N ALA A 90 10.84 -11.80 -0.15
CA ALA A 90 11.37 -10.70 0.64
C ALA A 90 11.66 -11.11 2.10
N SER A 91 10.80 -11.97 2.69
CA SER A 91 10.94 -12.44 4.07
C SER A 91 12.22 -13.26 4.31
N GLN A 92 12.80 -13.83 3.27
CA GLN A 92 14.05 -14.60 3.37
C GLN A 92 15.30 -13.72 3.54
N TYR A 93 15.20 -12.43 3.20
CA TYR A 93 16.33 -11.49 3.16
C TYR A 93 16.30 -10.43 4.27
N VAL A 94 15.33 -10.48 5.17
CA VAL A 94 15.21 -9.53 6.29
C VAL A 94 15.08 -10.25 7.63
N ASP A 95 15.65 -9.67 8.66
CA ASP A 95 15.65 -10.25 10.02
C ASP A 95 14.25 -10.18 10.66
N SER A 96 13.55 -9.08 10.46
CA SER A 96 12.26 -8.81 11.06
C SER A 96 11.11 -9.08 10.07
N ALA A 97 9.97 -8.46 10.28
CA ALA A 97 8.79 -8.65 9.44
C ALA A 97 8.84 -7.83 8.15
N VAL A 98 8.09 -8.30 7.15
CA VAL A 98 7.82 -7.63 5.89
C VAL A 98 6.36 -7.19 5.89
N SER A 99 6.12 -5.91 5.65
CA SER A 99 4.77 -5.41 5.40
C SER A 99 4.45 -5.57 3.92
N LYS A 100 3.45 -6.39 3.64
CA LYS A 100 2.94 -6.61 2.29
C LYS A 100 1.47 -6.99 2.36
N THR A 101 0.65 -6.25 1.62
CA THR A 101 -0.76 -6.57 1.46
C THR A 101 -0.93 -7.57 0.32
N CYS A 102 -1.75 -8.58 0.56
CA CYS A 102 -2.23 -9.51 -0.45
C CYS A 102 -3.66 -9.10 -0.81
N ASN A 103 -3.85 -8.51 -1.98
CA ASN A 103 -5.18 -8.21 -2.49
C ASN A 103 -5.82 -9.51 -2.93
N VAL A 104 -7.02 -9.78 -2.43
CA VAL A 104 -7.82 -10.96 -2.79
C VAL A 104 -9.05 -10.52 -3.56
N GLY A 105 -9.35 -11.21 -4.64
CA GLY A 105 -10.54 -10.97 -5.44
C GLY A 105 -11.83 -11.24 -4.65
N ASP A 106 -12.93 -10.71 -5.16
CA ASP A 106 -14.24 -10.87 -4.52
C ASP A 106 -14.80 -12.29 -4.67
N ASP A 107 -14.30 -13.01 -5.65
CA ASP A 107 -14.63 -14.39 -6.02
C ASP A 107 -13.83 -15.47 -5.27
N VAL A 108 -12.80 -15.06 -4.51
CA VAL A 108 -11.96 -15.99 -3.72
C VAL A 108 -12.79 -16.70 -2.67
N ASP A 109 -12.84 -18.03 -2.75
CA ASP A 109 -13.55 -18.86 -1.79
C ASP A 109 -12.78 -19.01 -0.46
N TYR A 110 -13.45 -19.58 0.56
CA TYR A 110 -12.83 -19.74 1.89
C TYR A 110 -11.64 -20.70 1.86
N LYS A 111 -11.64 -21.70 1.01
CA LYS A 111 -10.55 -22.67 0.92
C LYS A 111 -9.31 -22.01 0.33
N GLU A 112 -9.46 -21.29 -0.79
CA GLU A 112 -8.37 -20.51 -1.40
C GLU A 112 -7.80 -19.48 -0.43
N PHE A 113 -8.70 -18.74 0.26
CA PHE A 113 -8.29 -17.77 1.28
C PHE A 113 -7.46 -18.41 2.40
N LYS A 114 -7.88 -19.58 2.91
CA LYS A 114 -7.15 -20.32 3.92
C LYS A 114 -5.80 -20.81 3.40
N ASP A 115 -5.76 -21.28 2.16
CA ASP A 115 -4.55 -21.80 1.53
C ASP A 115 -3.50 -20.70 1.30
N LEU A 116 -3.90 -19.43 1.11
CA LEU A 116 -2.99 -18.28 1.08
C LEU A 116 -2.20 -18.13 2.39
N TYR A 117 -2.89 -18.20 3.54
CA TYR A 117 -2.23 -18.12 4.85
C TYR A 117 -1.33 -19.31 5.12
N TYR A 118 -1.79 -20.50 4.75
CA TYR A 118 -1.02 -21.71 4.91
C TYR A 118 0.24 -21.71 4.05
N ASN A 119 0.14 -21.29 2.79
CA ASN A 119 1.29 -21.14 1.90
C ASN A 119 2.27 -20.07 2.38
N ALA A 120 1.80 -18.94 2.88
CA ALA A 120 2.65 -17.92 3.45
C ALA A 120 3.45 -18.48 4.64
N TRP A 121 2.79 -19.23 5.54
CA TRP A 121 3.45 -19.87 6.67
C TRP A 121 4.48 -20.93 6.23
N LEU A 122 4.13 -21.82 5.29
CA LEU A 122 5.06 -22.82 4.74
C LEU A 122 6.31 -22.21 4.12
N ASN A 123 6.18 -21.02 3.52
CA ASN A 123 7.29 -20.27 2.92
C ASN A 123 8.04 -19.38 3.91
N GLY A 124 7.80 -19.55 5.22
CA GLY A 124 8.54 -18.86 6.28
C GLY A 124 8.15 -17.39 6.49
N CYS A 125 7.01 -16.94 5.98
CA CYS A 125 6.51 -15.60 6.27
C CYS A 125 6.15 -15.45 7.75
N LYS A 126 6.54 -14.35 8.37
CA LYS A 126 6.25 -14.03 9.78
C LYS A 126 4.83 -13.45 9.97
N GLY A 127 4.20 -13.04 8.90
CA GLY A 127 2.84 -12.51 8.88
C GLY A 127 2.38 -12.25 7.45
N ILE A 128 1.07 -12.10 7.27
CA ILE A 128 0.43 -11.74 6.01
C ILE A 128 -0.76 -10.84 6.32
N THR A 129 -0.97 -9.84 5.49
CA THR A 129 -2.15 -8.97 5.53
C THR A 129 -2.95 -9.18 4.26
N THR A 130 -4.24 -9.42 4.37
CA THR A 130 -5.14 -9.54 3.22
C THR A 130 -6.06 -8.35 3.15
N PHE A 131 -6.37 -7.92 1.95
CA PHE A 131 -7.35 -6.87 1.66
C PHE A 131 -8.34 -7.36 0.62
N ARG A 132 -9.64 -7.17 0.90
CA ARG A 132 -10.74 -7.49 -0.01
C ARG A 132 -11.60 -6.24 -0.19
N ALA A 133 -11.76 -5.79 -1.45
CA ALA A 133 -12.47 -4.54 -1.76
C ALA A 133 -13.97 -4.62 -1.40
N ALA A 134 -14.64 -5.74 -1.65
CA ALA A 134 -16.05 -5.98 -1.29
C ALA A 134 -16.29 -6.24 0.21
N GLY A 135 -15.28 -6.08 1.06
CA GLY A 135 -15.42 -6.26 2.51
C GLY A 135 -16.31 -5.18 3.14
N LYS A 136 -16.74 -5.41 4.40
CA LYS A 136 -17.54 -4.43 5.18
C LYS A 136 -16.80 -3.12 5.51
N ARG A 137 -15.52 -3.04 5.22
CA ARG A 137 -14.69 -1.84 5.39
C ARG A 137 -14.44 -1.26 4.00
N TYR A 138 -15.15 -0.20 3.66
CA TYR A 138 -14.89 0.56 2.45
C TYR A 138 -13.50 1.21 2.54
N GLY A 139 -12.74 1.13 1.45
CA GLY A 139 -11.46 1.82 1.35
C GLY A 139 -11.66 3.34 1.30
N ILE A 140 -10.70 4.07 1.85
CA ILE A 140 -10.64 5.55 1.76
C ILE A 140 -10.28 5.96 0.32
N LEU A 141 -9.69 5.03 -0.44
CA LEU A 141 -9.22 5.24 -1.81
C LEU A 141 -10.22 4.62 -2.78
N ASN A 142 -10.70 5.41 -3.74
CA ASN A 142 -11.55 4.95 -4.83
C ASN A 142 -10.75 5.02 -6.14
N GLU A 143 -10.83 3.97 -6.95
CA GLU A 143 -10.25 4.00 -8.30
C GLU A 143 -11.02 5.03 -9.13
N ALA A 144 -10.30 5.94 -9.78
CA ALA A 144 -10.89 6.89 -10.72
C ALA A 144 -10.81 6.31 -12.15
N ASN A 145 -11.79 6.61 -12.99
CA ASN A 145 -11.82 6.18 -14.39
C ASN A 145 -11.15 7.23 -15.30
N ASP A 146 -10.34 6.77 -16.25
CA ASP A 146 -9.67 7.63 -17.26
C ASP A 146 -10.64 8.54 -18.04
N ASN A 147 -11.92 8.14 -18.12
CA ASN A 147 -12.96 8.86 -18.89
C ASN A 147 -13.77 9.85 -18.05
N GLU A 148 -13.55 9.94 -16.75
CA GLU A 148 -14.18 10.97 -15.93
C GLU A 148 -13.39 12.27 -16.05
N PRO A 149 -14.05 13.42 -16.26
CA PRO A 149 -13.38 14.72 -16.28
C PRO A 149 -12.62 14.88 -14.95
N LYS A 150 -11.37 15.37 -15.02
CA LYS A 150 -10.58 15.68 -13.84
C LYS A 150 -11.47 16.47 -12.90
N ALA A 151 -11.71 15.94 -11.68
CA ALA A 151 -12.53 16.64 -10.72
C ALA A 151 -11.86 18.00 -10.42
N GLU A 152 -12.45 19.07 -10.89
CA GLU A 152 -12.15 20.40 -10.42
C GLU A 152 -12.50 20.43 -8.94
N ALA A 153 -11.73 21.14 -8.13
CA ALA A 153 -11.88 21.13 -6.68
C ALA A 153 -13.34 21.42 -6.29
N CYS A 154 -14.01 20.43 -5.73
CA CYS A 154 -15.40 20.57 -5.33
C CYS A 154 -15.45 20.89 -3.85
N VAL A 155 -16.10 21.97 -3.48
CA VAL A 155 -16.37 22.36 -2.10
C VAL A 155 -17.77 21.91 -1.71
N ILE A 156 -17.90 21.22 -0.60
CA ILE A 156 -19.20 20.87 -0.02
C ILE A 156 -19.53 21.93 1.03
N ASP A 157 -20.65 22.63 0.84
CA ASP A 157 -21.18 23.59 1.81
C ASP A 157 -21.53 22.84 3.12
N PRO A 158 -20.92 23.19 4.26
CA PRO A 158 -21.11 22.49 5.51
C PRO A 158 -22.54 22.64 6.08
N ASP A 159 -23.27 23.69 5.70
CA ASP A 159 -24.62 23.95 6.26
C ASP A 159 -25.72 23.34 5.39
N THR A 160 -25.51 23.21 4.10
CA THR A 160 -26.52 22.73 3.14
C THR A 160 -26.22 21.34 2.58
N GLY A 161 -24.98 20.85 2.71
CA GLY A 161 -24.52 19.59 2.09
C GLY A 161 -24.46 19.63 0.57
N GLN A 162 -24.65 20.80 -0.07
CA GLN A 162 -24.57 20.95 -1.51
C GLN A 162 -23.11 20.99 -1.97
N LYS A 163 -22.81 20.19 -3.01
CA LYS A 163 -21.51 20.12 -3.66
C LYS A 163 -21.48 21.11 -4.81
N THR A 164 -20.61 22.10 -4.75
CA THR A 164 -20.28 23.02 -5.86
C THR A 164 -18.90 22.70 -6.40
N CYS A 165 -18.80 22.49 -7.72
CA CYS A 165 -17.55 22.23 -8.42
C CYS A 165 -17.37 23.39 -9.43
N ASP A 166 -16.22 24.09 -9.38
CA ASP A 166 -15.83 25.13 -10.37
C ASP A 166 -14.95 24.50 -11.44
#